data_5186bb01f52376dbe339a682cfc2f17e
#
_entry.id   5186bb01f52376dbe339a682cfc2f17e
#
_cell.length_a   1.000
_cell.length_b   1.000
_cell.length_c   1.000
_cell.angle_alpha   90.00
_cell.angle_beta   90.00
_cell.angle_gamma   90.00
#
_symmetry.space_group_name_H-M   'P 1'
#
loop_
_entity.id
_entity.type
_entity.pdbx_description
1 polymer ?
#
loop_
_entity_poly.entity_id
_entity_poly.type
_entity_poly.pdbx_seq_one_letter_code
_entity_poly.pdbx_strand_id
1 'polypeptide(L)'
;LSDFQKIAQVEIERGEMISSTDTSKIMVGNDFTKSDAFGTPVELRDAIKVNDKKFKVKGIMKKKGSFVVDKTITMNEEVMREMFDAGERYDAIAVKVEQGADMNIVKERVENYLRKERDVDEGDEDFSIESPEEAMESLESALFGVQIFVYLIAAISIIVGGIGISNTMYTSVLEKTKEIGIMKAIGAKNSQVLFLFLTESGLLGLVGGFLGLVVGISAAFGLARVGNNFMGDGLISLNISITMILLTLLFSFLVGVISGITPAMKAAKLKPIDALRFTKWLIQN
;
A
#
# COMPACT_ATOMS: atom_id res chain seq x y z
N LEU A 1 24.53 7.95 25.09
CA LEU A 1 24.27 6.61 24.48
C LEU A 1 23.16 5.84 25.19
N SER A 2 23.10 5.84 26.54
CA SER A 2 22.01 5.20 27.30
C SER A 2 20.63 5.81 26.99
N ASP A 3 20.59 7.09 26.73
CA ASP A 3 19.35 7.81 26.45
C ASP A 3 18.90 7.59 25.00
N PHE A 4 19.82 7.53 24.05
CA PHE A 4 19.53 7.12 22.67
C PHE A 4 18.87 5.73 22.61
N GLN A 5 19.35 4.77 23.41
CA GLN A 5 18.72 3.45 23.51
C GLN A 5 17.27 3.52 23.95
N LYS A 6 17.00 4.34 24.97
CA LYS A 6 15.64 4.48 25.54
C LYS A 6 14.70 5.20 24.58
N ILE A 7 15.20 6.20 23.86
CA ILE A 7 14.43 7.00 22.91
C ILE A 7 14.20 6.24 21.61
N ALA A 8 15.25 5.71 21.00
CA ALA A 8 15.16 4.98 19.73
C ALA A 8 14.73 3.51 19.90
N GLN A 9 14.58 3.03 21.14
CA GLN A 9 14.22 1.64 21.47
C GLN A 9 15.08 0.62 20.70
N VAL A 10 16.39 0.88 20.55
CA VAL A 10 17.29 0.02 19.80
C VAL A 10 17.56 -1.24 20.60
N GLU A 11 17.23 -2.39 20.02
CA GLU A 11 17.57 -3.72 20.53
C GLU A 11 18.78 -4.26 19.78
N ILE A 12 19.66 -4.97 20.49
CA ILE A 12 20.80 -5.66 19.89
C ILE A 12 20.40 -7.08 19.52
N GLU A 13 20.65 -7.48 18.27
CA GLU A 13 20.44 -8.86 17.81
C GLU A 13 21.66 -9.71 18.12
N ARG A 14 22.86 -9.18 17.83
CA ARG A 14 24.14 -9.87 18.08
C ARG A 14 25.20 -8.90 18.60
N GLY A 15 26.01 -9.36 19.52
CA GLY A 15 27.10 -8.58 20.11
C GLY A 15 26.68 -7.73 21.30
N GLU A 16 27.32 -6.60 21.46
CA GLU A 16 27.14 -5.70 22.58
C GLU A 16 26.96 -4.26 22.11
N MET A 17 26.32 -3.44 22.94
CA MET A 17 26.23 -2.01 22.70
C MET A 17 27.58 -1.32 22.83
N ILE A 18 27.79 -0.28 22.01
CA ILE A 18 28.96 0.59 22.17
C ILE A 18 28.82 1.46 23.41
N SER A 19 29.93 1.70 24.06
CA SER A 19 30.06 2.61 25.20
C SER A 19 30.61 3.95 24.72
N SER A 20 30.48 5.01 25.54
CA SER A 20 31.17 6.29 25.34
C SER A 20 32.69 6.21 25.26
N THR A 21 33.26 5.14 25.77
CA THR A 21 34.74 4.87 25.71
C THR A 21 35.17 4.11 24.46
N ASP A 22 34.23 3.62 23.64
CA ASP A 22 34.55 2.82 22.46
C ASP A 22 34.83 3.72 21.24
N THR A 23 36.08 4.20 21.11
CA THR A 23 36.49 5.11 20.03
C THR A 23 36.86 4.42 18.71
N SER A 24 37.03 3.10 18.70
CA SER A 24 37.39 2.30 17.52
C SER A 24 36.38 1.22 17.17
N LYS A 25 35.20 1.26 17.81
CA LYS A 25 34.13 0.30 17.60
C LYS A 25 32.83 0.99 17.16
N ILE A 26 32.04 0.25 16.39
CA ILE A 26 30.76 0.72 15.84
C ILE A 26 29.69 -0.31 16.06
N MET A 27 28.43 0.14 16.02
CA MET A 27 27.25 -0.71 15.80
C MET A 27 26.71 -0.45 14.40
N VAL A 28 26.17 -1.49 13.78
CA VAL A 28 25.56 -1.42 12.45
C VAL A 28 24.11 -1.86 12.49
N GLY A 29 23.29 -1.25 11.67
CA GLY A 29 21.90 -1.67 11.44
C GLY A 29 21.83 -3.06 10.82
N ASN A 30 20.67 -3.69 10.91
CA ASN A 30 20.50 -5.08 10.45
C ASN A 30 20.72 -5.25 8.94
N ASP A 31 20.39 -4.26 8.12
CA ASP A 31 20.53 -4.36 6.67
C ASP A 31 21.99 -4.52 6.20
N PHE A 32 22.97 -4.12 7.00
CA PHE A 32 24.39 -4.38 6.71
C PHE A 32 24.80 -5.85 6.85
N THR A 33 23.97 -6.69 7.49
CA THR A 33 24.20 -8.14 7.53
C THR A 33 23.85 -8.84 6.21
N LYS A 34 23.24 -8.10 5.27
CA LYS A 34 22.95 -8.58 3.93
C LYS A 34 23.98 -8.03 2.95
N SER A 35 24.26 -8.76 1.90
CA SER A 35 25.40 -8.52 0.99
C SER A 35 25.42 -7.19 0.24
N ASP A 36 24.32 -6.41 0.27
CA ASP A 36 24.13 -5.33 -0.69
C ASP A 36 24.88 -4.02 -0.40
N ALA A 37 25.19 -3.75 0.87
CA ALA A 37 25.79 -2.46 1.24
C ALA A 37 27.30 -2.39 0.96
N PHE A 38 28.04 -3.50 1.15
CA PHE A 38 29.49 -3.57 1.00
C PHE A 38 29.95 -4.71 0.09
N GLY A 39 29.03 -5.34 -0.66
CA GLY A 39 29.33 -6.51 -1.49
C GLY A 39 29.53 -7.82 -0.71
N THR A 40 29.69 -7.73 0.61
CA THR A 40 29.79 -8.87 1.54
C THR A 40 28.97 -8.60 2.80
N PRO A 41 28.30 -9.62 3.37
CA PRO A 41 27.59 -9.47 4.64
C PRO A 41 28.57 -9.04 5.76
N VAL A 42 28.11 -8.13 6.58
CA VAL A 42 28.87 -7.67 7.74
C VAL A 42 28.60 -8.56 8.94
N GLU A 43 29.65 -9.10 9.54
CA GLU A 43 29.55 -9.92 10.74
C GLU A 43 30.15 -9.22 11.98
N LEU A 44 29.90 -9.80 13.17
CA LEU A 44 30.48 -9.33 14.40
C LEU A 44 32.03 -9.42 14.31
N ARG A 45 32.69 -8.39 14.79
CA ARG A 45 34.14 -8.23 14.81
C ARG A 45 34.78 -7.93 13.46
N ASP A 46 34.02 -7.82 12.39
CA ASP A 46 34.55 -7.35 11.13
C ASP A 46 35.12 -5.92 11.25
N ALA A 47 36.07 -5.62 10.39
CA ALA A 47 36.67 -4.29 10.30
C ALA A 47 36.05 -3.54 9.11
N ILE A 48 35.28 -2.52 9.39
CA ILE A 48 34.69 -1.65 8.37
C ILE A 48 35.50 -0.36 8.28
N LYS A 49 35.72 0.11 7.06
CA LYS A 49 36.37 1.39 6.81
C LYS A 49 35.31 2.46 6.62
N VAL A 50 35.28 3.47 7.49
CA VAL A 50 34.42 4.65 7.40
C VAL A 50 35.35 5.87 7.33
N ASN A 51 35.19 6.67 6.27
CA ASN A 51 36.03 7.87 6.04
C ASN A 51 37.53 7.65 6.32
N ASP A 52 38.12 6.58 5.70
CA ASP A 52 39.51 6.19 5.82
C ASP A 52 39.97 5.65 7.20
N LYS A 53 39.17 5.73 8.26
CA LYS A 53 39.42 5.09 9.55
C LYS A 53 38.80 3.68 9.61
N LYS A 54 39.49 2.72 10.23
CA LYS A 54 38.98 1.34 10.42
C LYS A 54 38.28 1.22 11.77
N PHE A 55 37.08 0.68 11.76
CA PHE A 55 36.28 0.42 12.96
C PHE A 55 35.89 -1.05 13.02
N LYS A 56 35.87 -1.59 14.25
CA LYS A 56 35.47 -2.96 14.51
C LYS A 56 33.96 -3.02 14.87
N VAL A 57 33.21 -3.90 14.23
CA VAL A 57 31.80 -4.11 14.55
C VAL A 57 31.67 -4.77 15.92
N LYS A 58 31.09 -4.07 16.89
CA LYS A 58 30.87 -4.54 18.26
C LYS A 58 29.45 -5.12 18.41
N GLY A 59 28.48 -4.55 17.70
CA GLY A 59 27.10 -4.97 17.78
C GLY A 59 26.34 -4.79 16.47
N ILE A 60 25.35 -5.63 16.28
CA ILE A 60 24.41 -5.57 15.16
C ILE A 60 23.03 -5.33 15.75
N MET A 61 22.36 -4.28 15.28
CA MET A 61 21.02 -3.91 15.75
C MET A 61 19.98 -4.89 15.23
N LYS A 62 18.95 -5.16 16.02
CA LYS A 62 17.81 -5.97 15.62
C LYS A 62 17.01 -5.22 14.55
N LYS A 63 16.55 -5.95 13.54
CA LYS A 63 15.73 -5.39 12.47
C LYS A 63 14.46 -4.78 13.01
N LYS A 64 14.22 -3.51 12.68
CA LYS A 64 12.99 -2.78 13.04
C LYS A 64 12.03 -2.54 11.86
N GLY A 65 12.50 -2.71 10.64
CA GLY A 65 11.75 -2.32 9.44
C GLY A 65 11.79 -0.81 9.17
N SER A 66 12.69 -0.09 9.86
CA SER A 66 12.90 1.34 9.66
C SER A 66 14.14 1.57 8.83
N PHE A 67 13.98 2.22 7.67
CA PHE A 67 15.10 2.57 6.80
C PHE A 67 16.19 3.37 7.52
N VAL A 68 15.78 4.23 8.46
CA VAL A 68 16.72 5.05 9.24
C VAL A 68 17.51 4.20 10.22
N VAL A 69 16.88 3.26 10.94
CA VAL A 69 17.54 2.45 11.96
C VAL A 69 18.31 1.29 11.34
N ASP A 70 17.72 0.61 10.37
CA ASP A 70 18.28 -0.62 9.80
C ASP A 70 19.49 -0.37 8.88
N LYS A 71 19.63 0.88 8.37
CA LYS A 71 20.77 1.32 7.53
C LYS A 71 21.70 2.34 8.22
N THR A 72 21.65 2.43 9.53
CA THR A 72 22.49 3.37 10.30
C THR A 72 23.75 2.71 10.86
N ILE A 73 24.85 3.44 10.86
CA ILE A 73 26.06 3.12 11.60
C ILE A 73 26.10 4.04 12.82
N THR A 74 26.15 3.45 14.01
CA THR A 74 26.27 4.20 15.26
C THR A 74 27.70 4.10 15.79
N MET A 75 28.29 5.22 16.11
CA MET A 75 29.65 5.33 16.62
C MET A 75 29.73 6.33 17.77
N ASN A 76 30.89 6.42 18.39
CA ASN A 76 31.17 7.42 19.43
C ASN A 76 31.04 8.83 18.84
N GLU A 77 30.38 9.74 19.59
CA GLU A 77 30.11 11.11 19.16
C GLU A 77 31.40 11.92 18.91
N GLU A 78 32.38 11.86 19.81
CA GLU A 78 33.65 12.59 19.68
C GLU A 78 34.37 12.17 18.40
N VAL A 79 34.43 10.86 18.15
CA VAL A 79 35.08 10.30 16.96
C VAL A 79 34.36 10.73 15.68
N MET A 80 33.02 10.76 15.71
CA MET A 80 32.20 11.22 14.57
C MET A 80 32.47 12.69 14.29
N ARG A 81 32.44 13.54 15.32
CA ARG A 81 32.70 14.98 15.21
C ARG A 81 34.07 15.28 14.62
N GLU A 82 35.13 14.60 15.14
CA GLU A 82 36.50 14.73 14.63
C GLU A 82 36.61 14.28 13.17
N MET A 83 35.93 13.19 12.81
CA MET A 83 36.07 12.56 11.50
C MET A 83 35.32 13.32 10.37
N PHE A 84 34.20 13.96 10.70
CA PHE A 84 33.36 14.68 9.75
C PHE A 84 33.44 16.21 9.90
N ASP A 85 34.34 16.71 10.76
CA ASP A 85 34.47 18.13 11.07
C ASP A 85 33.13 18.81 11.42
N ALA A 86 32.30 18.09 12.20
CA ALA A 86 30.93 18.48 12.47
C ALA A 86 30.79 19.62 13.51
N GLY A 87 31.91 20.00 14.16
CA GLY A 87 31.91 21.02 15.21
C GLY A 87 30.92 20.67 16.35
N GLU A 88 30.20 21.67 16.86
CA GLU A 88 29.17 21.49 17.89
C GLU A 88 27.75 21.40 17.31
N ARG A 89 27.61 21.26 16.00
CA ARG A 89 26.31 21.20 15.33
C ARG A 89 25.62 19.88 15.53
N TYR A 90 24.31 19.92 15.75
CA TYR A 90 23.41 18.79 15.74
C TYR A 90 22.43 18.94 14.58
N ASP A 91 22.29 17.91 13.76
CA ASP A 91 21.34 17.92 12.63
C ASP A 91 19.92 17.57 13.09
N ALA A 92 19.78 16.76 14.15
CA ALA A 92 18.51 16.42 14.75
C ALA A 92 18.63 16.17 16.26
N ILE A 93 17.61 16.59 16.99
CA ILE A 93 17.48 16.35 18.43
C ILE A 93 16.16 15.60 18.65
N ALA A 94 16.24 14.38 19.20
CA ALA A 94 15.07 13.60 19.57
C ALA A 94 14.75 13.84 21.06
N VAL A 95 13.53 14.27 21.32
CA VAL A 95 13.03 14.55 22.66
C VAL A 95 11.95 13.54 23.04
N LYS A 96 12.08 12.89 24.18
CA LYS A 96 11.05 12.03 24.72
C LYS A 96 10.14 12.83 25.66
N VAL A 97 8.88 12.88 25.32
CA VAL A 97 7.87 13.55 26.10
C VAL A 97 7.33 12.62 27.20
N GLU A 98 6.97 13.18 28.35
CA GLU A 98 6.40 12.43 29.47
C GLU A 98 5.05 11.81 29.08
N GLN A 99 4.79 10.62 29.58
CA GLN A 99 3.58 9.88 29.24
C GLN A 99 2.33 10.60 29.77
N GLY A 100 1.41 10.92 28.86
CA GLY A 100 0.18 11.67 29.17
C GLY A 100 0.27 13.19 28.99
N ALA A 101 1.43 13.73 28.61
CA ALA A 101 1.54 15.14 28.23
C ALA A 101 0.89 15.40 26.86
N ASP A 102 0.27 16.55 26.71
CA ASP A 102 -0.26 17.00 25.41
C ASP A 102 0.89 17.39 24.49
N MET A 103 1.02 16.67 23.36
CA MET A 103 2.11 16.84 22.42
C MET A 103 2.12 18.25 21.79
N ASN A 104 0.94 18.83 21.51
CA ASN A 104 0.83 20.16 20.93
C ASN A 104 1.35 21.23 21.88
N ILE A 105 1.01 21.11 23.18
CA ILE A 105 1.49 22.04 24.20
C ILE A 105 3.01 21.92 24.38
N VAL A 106 3.53 20.71 24.36
CA VAL A 106 4.99 20.49 24.47
C VAL A 106 5.71 21.05 23.25
N LYS A 107 5.19 20.80 22.05
CA LYS A 107 5.72 21.32 20.81
C LYS A 107 5.79 22.84 20.83
N GLU A 108 4.71 23.50 21.12
CA GLU A 108 4.64 24.97 21.21
C GLU A 108 5.66 25.54 22.21
N ARG A 109 5.83 24.88 23.36
CA ARG A 109 6.84 25.29 24.35
C ARG A 109 8.27 25.14 23.85
N VAL A 110 8.57 24.04 23.20
CA VAL A 110 9.91 23.78 22.63
C VAL A 110 10.18 24.77 21.49
N GLU A 111 9.20 25.03 20.66
CA GLU A 111 9.28 26.00 19.56
C GLU A 111 9.57 27.40 20.07
N ASN A 112 8.80 27.87 21.04
CA ASN A 112 9.00 29.17 21.69
C ASN A 112 10.36 29.28 22.40
N TYR A 113 10.82 28.18 23.01
CA TYR A 113 12.15 28.12 23.64
C TYR A 113 13.27 28.23 22.58
N LEU A 114 13.18 27.49 21.48
CA LEU A 114 14.17 27.48 20.42
C LEU A 114 14.20 28.82 19.66
N ARG A 115 13.03 29.45 19.40
CA ARG A 115 12.96 30.81 18.80
C ARG A 115 13.73 31.81 19.64
N LYS A 116 13.51 31.78 20.95
CA LYS A 116 14.19 32.68 21.89
C LYS A 116 15.69 32.41 21.98
N GLU A 117 16.12 31.15 21.99
CA GLU A 117 17.51 30.77 22.10
C GLU A 117 18.30 31.08 20.80
N ARG A 118 17.63 31.02 19.65
CA ARG A 118 18.22 31.29 18.35
C ARG A 118 18.02 32.70 17.83
N ASP A 119 17.29 33.54 18.59
CA ASP A 119 16.97 34.92 18.24
C ASP A 119 16.28 35.04 16.86
N VAL A 120 15.30 34.16 16.61
CA VAL A 120 14.49 34.13 15.39
C VAL A 120 13.02 34.42 15.70
N ASP A 121 12.36 35.13 14.79
CA ASP A 121 10.95 35.44 14.88
C ASP A 121 10.06 34.30 14.31
N GLU A 122 8.76 34.38 14.58
CA GLU A 122 7.77 33.47 14.06
C GLU A 122 7.68 33.58 12.52
N GLY A 123 7.96 32.50 11.81
CA GLY A 123 8.00 32.42 10.35
C GLY A 123 9.38 32.46 9.75
N ASP A 124 10.42 32.83 10.54
CA ASP A 124 11.82 32.89 10.10
C ASP A 124 12.68 31.78 10.77
N GLU A 125 12.02 30.71 11.28
CA GLU A 125 12.72 29.63 11.94
C GLU A 125 13.69 28.89 11.00
N ASP A 126 14.90 28.66 11.49
CA ASP A 126 15.92 27.82 10.85
C ASP A 126 15.89 26.36 11.35
N PHE A 127 14.84 25.99 12.06
CA PHE A 127 14.57 24.66 12.59
C PHE A 127 13.14 24.22 12.34
N SER A 128 12.89 22.91 12.35
CA SER A 128 11.54 22.34 12.35
C SER A 128 11.35 21.40 13.53
N ILE A 129 10.16 21.39 14.09
CA ILE A 129 9.76 20.45 15.14
C ILE A 129 8.65 19.58 14.58
N GLU A 130 8.92 18.30 14.46
CA GLU A 130 7.97 17.32 13.96
C GLU A 130 7.63 16.31 15.05
N SER A 131 6.35 16.06 15.26
CA SER A 131 5.90 14.92 16.04
C SER A 131 5.72 13.69 15.13
N PRO A 132 5.84 12.47 15.67
CA PRO A 132 5.53 11.26 14.91
C PRO A 132 4.11 11.28 14.32
N GLU A 133 3.17 11.87 15.04
CA GLU A 133 1.78 12.03 14.62
C GLU A 133 1.67 12.91 13.36
N GLU A 134 2.32 14.09 13.37
CA GLU A 134 2.32 15.01 12.21
C GLU A 134 3.02 14.39 10.99
N ALA A 135 4.10 13.65 11.20
CA ALA A 135 4.76 12.94 10.12
C ALA A 135 3.82 11.87 9.50
N MET A 136 3.05 11.18 10.34
CA MET A 136 2.03 10.22 9.87
C MET A 136 0.89 10.92 9.13
N GLU A 137 0.36 12.03 9.64
CA GLU A 137 -0.68 12.83 8.97
C GLU A 137 -0.22 13.35 7.60
N SER A 138 1.03 13.81 7.51
CA SER A 138 1.61 14.25 6.25
C SER A 138 1.71 13.11 5.23
N LEU A 139 2.12 11.92 5.67
CA LEU A 139 2.15 10.72 4.84
C LEU A 139 0.73 10.29 4.42
N GLU A 140 -0.23 10.28 5.35
CA GLU A 140 -1.63 9.95 5.06
C GLU A 140 -2.22 10.93 4.04
N SER A 141 -1.95 12.22 4.17
CA SER A 141 -2.40 13.26 3.22
C SER A 141 -1.82 13.04 1.82
N ALA A 142 -0.52 12.74 1.73
CA ALA A 142 0.13 12.42 0.46
C ALA A 142 -0.45 11.14 -0.18
N LEU A 143 -0.65 10.09 0.62
CA LEU A 143 -1.26 8.84 0.17
C LEU A 143 -2.73 9.03 -0.23
N PHE A 144 -3.48 9.88 0.46
CA PHE A 144 -4.87 10.19 0.13
C PHE A 144 -5.01 10.78 -1.28
N GLY A 145 -4.11 11.69 -1.68
CA GLY A 145 -4.08 12.20 -3.06
C GLY A 145 -3.90 11.10 -4.10
N VAL A 146 -2.96 10.20 -3.89
CA VAL A 146 -2.75 9.02 -4.75
C VAL A 146 -3.96 8.09 -4.75
N GLN A 147 -4.57 7.88 -3.58
CA GLN A 147 -5.73 7.01 -3.42
C GLN A 147 -6.97 7.53 -4.17
N ILE A 148 -7.23 8.84 -4.14
CA ILE A 148 -8.31 9.45 -4.95
C ILE A 148 -8.07 9.18 -6.42
N PHE A 149 -6.84 9.36 -6.91
CA PHE A 149 -6.51 9.11 -8.31
C PHE A 149 -6.78 7.66 -8.71
N VAL A 150 -6.38 6.71 -7.86
CA VAL A 150 -6.64 5.28 -8.07
C VAL A 150 -8.14 4.98 -8.09
N TYR A 151 -8.92 5.58 -7.17
CA TYR A 151 -10.37 5.41 -7.14
C TYR A 151 -11.06 5.96 -8.39
N LEU A 152 -10.60 7.08 -8.93
CA LEU A 152 -11.13 7.63 -10.19
C LEU A 152 -10.88 6.67 -11.37
N ILE A 153 -9.67 6.12 -11.48
CA ILE A 153 -9.35 5.13 -12.52
C ILE A 153 -10.21 3.88 -12.35
N ALA A 154 -10.36 3.39 -11.11
CA ALA A 154 -11.20 2.23 -10.82
C ALA A 154 -12.67 2.49 -11.18
N ALA A 155 -13.22 3.65 -10.86
CA ALA A 155 -14.59 4.02 -11.20
C ALA A 155 -14.82 4.05 -12.71
N ILE A 156 -13.92 4.67 -13.47
CA ILE A 156 -13.97 4.69 -14.94
C ILE A 156 -13.90 3.25 -15.49
N SER A 157 -13.00 2.43 -14.97
CA SER A 157 -12.85 1.03 -15.39
C SER A 157 -14.11 0.20 -15.14
N ILE A 158 -14.79 0.41 -14.00
CA ILE A 158 -16.06 -0.25 -13.67
C ILE A 158 -17.14 0.17 -14.66
N ILE A 159 -17.24 1.46 -15.00
CA ILE A 159 -18.21 1.97 -15.97
C ILE A 159 -17.99 1.33 -17.34
N VAL A 160 -16.74 1.35 -17.84
CA VAL A 160 -16.39 0.77 -19.15
C VAL A 160 -16.65 -0.74 -19.15
N GLY A 161 -16.26 -1.46 -18.09
CA GLY A 161 -16.53 -2.89 -17.94
C GLY A 161 -18.04 -3.19 -17.89
N GLY A 162 -18.81 -2.36 -17.18
CA GLY A 162 -20.27 -2.46 -17.12
C GLY A 162 -20.95 -2.26 -18.48
N ILE A 163 -20.48 -1.31 -19.26
CA ILE A 163 -20.93 -1.12 -20.66
C ILE A 163 -20.60 -2.35 -21.51
N GLY A 164 -19.40 -2.93 -21.34
CA GLY A 164 -18.98 -4.15 -22.01
C GLY A 164 -19.91 -5.34 -21.70
N ILE A 165 -20.24 -5.56 -20.41
CA ILE A 165 -21.19 -6.59 -19.98
C ILE A 165 -22.57 -6.31 -20.61
N SER A 166 -23.04 -5.06 -20.55
CA SER A 166 -24.34 -4.68 -21.14
C SER A 166 -24.40 -4.98 -22.63
N ASN A 167 -23.38 -4.64 -23.40
CA ASN A 167 -23.29 -4.92 -24.83
C ASN A 167 -23.32 -6.42 -25.13
N THR A 168 -22.50 -7.21 -24.40
CA THR A 168 -22.47 -8.67 -24.52
C THR A 168 -23.86 -9.27 -24.24
N MET A 169 -24.54 -8.77 -23.20
CA MET A 169 -25.87 -9.21 -22.85
C MET A 169 -26.90 -8.84 -23.91
N TYR A 170 -26.80 -7.64 -24.55
CA TYR A 170 -27.66 -7.29 -25.68
C TYR A 170 -27.51 -8.28 -26.83
N THR A 171 -26.30 -8.65 -27.18
CA THR A 171 -26.02 -9.64 -28.22
C THR A 171 -26.59 -11.01 -27.84
N SER A 172 -26.37 -11.47 -26.61
CA SER A 172 -26.91 -12.72 -26.07
C SER A 172 -28.44 -12.75 -26.14
N VAL A 173 -29.12 -11.64 -25.77
CA VAL A 173 -30.60 -11.53 -25.87
C VAL A 173 -31.08 -11.62 -27.32
N LEU A 174 -30.38 -10.98 -28.27
CA LEU A 174 -30.73 -11.05 -29.69
C LEU A 174 -30.57 -12.48 -30.23
N GLU A 175 -29.47 -13.14 -29.95
CA GLU A 175 -29.20 -14.52 -30.34
C GLU A 175 -30.21 -15.51 -29.76
N LYS A 176 -30.60 -15.32 -28.47
CA LYS A 176 -31.53 -16.19 -27.75
C LYS A 176 -33.01 -15.76 -27.91
N THR A 177 -33.32 -14.79 -28.79
CA THR A 177 -34.69 -14.24 -28.95
C THR A 177 -35.73 -15.33 -29.23
N LYS A 178 -35.40 -16.32 -30.08
CA LYS A 178 -36.29 -17.45 -30.41
C LYS A 178 -36.56 -18.34 -29.17
N GLU A 179 -35.53 -18.62 -28.38
CA GLU A 179 -35.64 -19.42 -27.16
C GLU A 179 -36.51 -18.71 -26.12
N ILE A 180 -36.32 -17.39 -25.95
CA ILE A 180 -37.17 -16.53 -25.10
C ILE A 180 -38.65 -16.58 -25.57
N GLY A 181 -38.87 -16.53 -26.88
CA GLY A 181 -40.19 -16.63 -27.46
C GLY A 181 -40.86 -17.96 -27.15
N ILE A 182 -40.15 -19.08 -27.30
CA ILE A 182 -40.63 -20.42 -26.96
C ILE A 182 -40.92 -20.53 -25.45
N MET A 183 -39.97 -20.12 -24.59
CA MET A 183 -40.21 -20.13 -23.14
C MET A 183 -41.47 -19.39 -22.74
N LYS A 184 -41.71 -18.23 -23.33
CA LYS A 184 -42.93 -17.45 -23.07
C LYS A 184 -44.19 -18.05 -23.64
N ALA A 185 -44.12 -18.70 -24.82
CA ALA A 185 -45.27 -19.38 -25.42
C ALA A 185 -45.75 -20.56 -24.56
N ILE A 186 -44.87 -21.23 -23.86
CA ILE A 186 -45.19 -22.31 -22.89
C ILE A 186 -45.52 -21.80 -21.49
N GLY A 187 -45.56 -20.46 -21.27
CA GLY A 187 -46.07 -19.84 -20.05
C GLY A 187 -45.03 -19.24 -19.09
N ALA A 188 -43.78 -19.08 -19.51
CA ALA A 188 -42.75 -18.43 -18.66
C ALA A 188 -43.14 -16.97 -18.36
N LYS A 189 -43.08 -16.62 -17.08
CA LYS A 189 -43.32 -15.24 -16.58
C LYS A 189 -42.15 -14.31 -16.92
N ASN A 190 -42.46 -13.02 -17.08
CA ASN A 190 -41.42 -11.99 -17.31
C ASN A 190 -40.34 -11.98 -16.24
N SER A 191 -40.70 -12.22 -14.96
CA SER A 191 -39.74 -12.29 -13.85
C SER A 191 -38.77 -13.45 -13.97
N GLN A 192 -39.22 -14.60 -14.53
CA GLN A 192 -38.33 -15.75 -14.71
C GLN A 192 -37.30 -15.49 -15.79
N VAL A 193 -37.70 -14.90 -16.92
CA VAL A 193 -36.80 -14.49 -17.97
C VAL A 193 -35.83 -13.39 -17.47
N LEU A 194 -36.34 -12.41 -16.73
CA LEU A 194 -35.51 -11.36 -16.11
C LEU A 194 -34.43 -11.98 -15.22
N PHE A 195 -34.83 -12.86 -14.29
CA PHE A 195 -33.90 -13.47 -13.33
C PHE A 195 -32.85 -14.34 -14.03
N LEU A 196 -33.21 -15.06 -15.09
CA LEU A 196 -32.30 -15.85 -15.92
C LEU A 196 -31.14 -14.95 -16.46
N PHE A 197 -31.49 -13.84 -17.10
CA PHE A 197 -30.52 -12.94 -17.69
C PHE A 197 -29.72 -12.13 -16.64
N LEU A 198 -30.32 -11.81 -15.48
CA LEU A 198 -29.60 -11.18 -14.38
C LEU A 198 -28.57 -12.12 -13.76
N THR A 199 -28.89 -13.40 -13.62
CA THR A 199 -27.91 -14.39 -13.17
C THR A 199 -26.80 -14.60 -14.20
N GLU A 200 -27.12 -14.64 -15.48
CA GLU A 200 -26.14 -14.75 -16.56
C GLU A 200 -25.15 -13.56 -16.54
N SER A 201 -25.66 -12.32 -16.42
CA SER A 201 -24.83 -11.12 -16.33
C SER A 201 -24.01 -11.08 -15.02
N GLY A 202 -24.58 -11.51 -13.91
CA GLY A 202 -23.87 -11.64 -12.64
C GLY A 202 -22.72 -12.64 -12.71
N LEU A 203 -22.93 -13.78 -13.38
CA LEU A 203 -21.89 -14.77 -13.60
C LEU A 203 -20.76 -14.24 -14.49
N LEU A 204 -21.06 -13.45 -15.52
CA LEU A 204 -20.06 -12.76 -16.33
C LEU A 204 -19.22 -11.81 -15.46
N GLY A 205 -19.88 -11.03 -14.60
CA GLY A 205 -19.19 -10.17 -13.64
C GLY A 205 -18.30 -10.96 -12.67
N LEU A 206 -18.78 -12.09 -12.17
CA LEU A 206 -18.05 -12.96 -11.26
C LEU A 206 -16.80 -13.57 -11.91
N VAL A 207 -16.92 -14.07 -13.14
CA VAL A 207 -15.79 -14.62 -13.91
C VAL A 207 -14.76 -13.53 -14.18
N GLY A 208 -15.19 -12.33 -14.62
CA GLY A 208 -14.31 -11.20 -14.81
C GLY A 208 -13.63 -10.77 -13.51
N GLY A 209 -14.39 -10.71 -12.41
CA GLY A 209 -13.85 -10.41 -11.08
C GLY A 209 -12.84 -11.43 -10.57
N PHE A 210 -13.06 -12.70 -10.82
CA PHE A 210 -12.12 -13.76 -10.48
C PHE A 210 -10.80 -13.62 -11.26
N LEU A 211 -10.88 -13.40 -12.57
CA LEU A 211 -9.69 -13.17 -13.40
C LEU A 211 -8.95 -11.90 -12.97
N GLY A 212 -9.68 -10.81 -12.73
CA GLY A 212 -9.11 -9.56 -12.22
C GLY A 212 -8.42 -9.73 -10.86
N LEU A 213 -9.01 -10.53 -9.98
CA LEU A 213 -8.44 -10.84 -8.66
C LEU A 213 -7.14 -11.63 -8.78
N VAL A 214 -7.08 -12.63 -9.66
CA VAL A 214 -5.85 -13.42 -9.91
C VAL A 214 -4.75 -12.52 -10.45
N VAL A 215 -5.06 -11.69 -11.44
CA VAL A 215 -4.09 -10.75 -12.03
C VAL A 215 -3.65 -9.70 -10.98
N GLY A 216 -4.60 -9.12 -10.26
CA GLY A 216 -4.32 -8.09 -9.24
C GLY A 216 -3.44 -8.62 -8.10
N ILE A 217 -3.75 -9.79 -7.56
CA ILE A 217 -2.95 -10.43 -6.51
C ILE A 217 -1.55 -10.76 -7.05
N SER A 218 -1.45 -11.34 -8.24
CA SER A 218 -0.15 -11.67 -8.85
C SER A 218 0.72 -10.44 -9.05
N ALA A 219 0.13 -9.35 -9.54
CA ALA A 219 0.81 -8.07 -9.69
C ALA A 219 1.27 -7.49 -8.35
N ALA A 220 0.41 -7.54 -7.33
CA ALA A 220 0.73 -7.07 -5.98
C ALA A 220 1.91 -7.84 -5.36
N PHE A 221 1.92 -9.18 -5.48
CA PHE A 221 3.06 -10.00 -5.03
C PHE A 221 4.34 -9.69 -5.82
N GLY A 222 4.24 -9.50 -7.14
CA GLY A 222 5.37 -9.12 -7.97
C GLY A 222 5.98 -7.79 -7.54
N LEU A 223 5.15 -6.76 -7.37
CA LEU A 223 5.57 -5.44 -6.91
C LEU A 223 6.15 -5.47 -5.50
N ALA A 224 5.51 -6.19 -4.57
CA ALA A 224 6.02 -6.35 -3.21
C ALA A 224 7.39 -7.02 -3.19
N ARG A 225 7.61 -8.05 -4.02
CA ARG A 225 8.90 -8.73 -4.12
C ARG A 225 9.99 -7.81 -4.68
N VAL A 226 9.67 -7.05 -5.72
CA VAL A 226 10.60 -6.06 -6.30
C VAL A 226 10.88 -4.95 -5.26
N GLY A 227 9.86 -4.39 -4.64
CA GLY A 227 10.02 -3.35 -3.61
C GLY A 227 10.87 -3.83 -2.43
N ASN A 228 10.63 -5.03 -1.93
CA ASN A 228 11.43 -5.60 -0.83
C ASN A 228 12.89 -5.85 -1.23
N ASN A 229 13.17 -6.21 -2.49
CA ASN A 229 14.54 -6.37 -2.96
C ASN A 229 15.31 -5.03 -2.98
N PHE A 230 14.65 -3.92 -3.33
CA PHE A 230 15.29 -2.59 -3.40
C PHE A 230 15.32 -1.86 -2.05
N MET A 231 14.28 -2.01 -1.22
CA MET A 231 14.11 -1.25 0.03
C MET A 231 14.49 -2.04 1.29
N GLY A 232 14.71 -3.34 1.18
CA GLY A 232 14.97 -4.26 2.30
C GLY A 232 13.78 -5.18 2.59
N ASP A 233 14.07 -6.42 3.01
CA ASP A 233 13.06 -7.44 3.26
C ASP A 233 12.08 -7.05 4.37
N GLY A 234 10.78 -7.19 4.09
CA GLY A 234 9.70 -7.08 5.06
C GLY A 234 9.08 -5.70 5.20
N LEU A 235 9.46 -4.71 4.37
CA LEU A 235 8.81 -3.40 4.34
C LEU A 235 7.41 -3.47 3.72
N ILE A 236 7.24 -4.29 2.69
CA ILE A 236 5.94 -4.49 2.04
C ILE A 236 5.43 -5.88 2.39
N SER A 237 4.52 -5.96 3.35
CA SER A 237 3.83 -7.19 3.72
C SER A 237 2.41 -7.18 3.14
N LEU A 238 2.11 -8.16 2.29
CA LEU A 238 0.76 -8.34 1.75
C LEU A 238 -0.04 -9.25 2.67
N ASN A 239 -1.07 -8.70 3.28
CA ASN A 239 -2.02 -9.47 4.08
C ASN A 239 -3.35 -9.61 3.32
N ILE A 240 -3.50 -10.72 2.59
CA ILE A 240 -4.70 -11.00 1.81
C ILE A 240 -5.66 -11.80 2.67
N SER A 241 -6.73 -11.14 3.12
CA SER A 241 -7.80 -11.79 3.88
C SER A 241 -8.77 -12.50 2.94
N ILE A 242 -9.24 -13.70 3.34
CA ILE A 242 -10.30 -14.42 2.63
C ILE A 242 -11.59 -13.60 2.53
N THR A 243 -11.86 -12.78 3.54
CA THR A 243 -13.00 -11.86 3.55
C THR A 243 -12.91 -10.83 2.42
N MET A 244 -11.70 -10.29 2.17
CA MET A 244 -11.46 -9.36 1.07
C MET A 244 -11.72 -10.03 -0.29
N ILE A 245 -11.27 -11.28 -0.48
CA ILE A 245 -11.53 -12.05 -1.69
C ILE A 245 -13.03 -12.22 -1.93
N LEU A 246 -13.77 -12.67 -0.91
CA LEU A 246 -15.20 -12.90 -1.01
C LEU A 246 -15.98 -11.61 -1.29
N LEU A 247 -15.63 -10.51 -0.62
CA LEU A 247 -16.27 -9.21 -0.87
C LEU A 247 -16.00 -8.69 -2.28
N THR A 248 -14.79 -8.87 -2.80
CA THR A 248 -14.43 -8.48 -4.17
C THR A 248 -15.24 -9.27 -5.20
N LEU A 249 -15.38 -10.59 -5.01
CA LEU A 249 -16.19 -11.43 -5.90
C LEU A 249 -17.67 -11.08 -5.83
N LEU A 250 -18.20 -10.84 -4.64
CA LEU A 250 -19.57 -10.39 -4.45
C LEU A 250 -19.81 -9.03 -5.14
N PHE A 251 -18.89 -8.08 -4.96
CA PHE A 251 -18.95 -6.78 -5.61
C PHE A 251 -18.94 -6.92 -7.15
N SER A 252 -18.06 -7.74 -7.70
CA SER A 252 -17.98 -7.97 -9.15
C SER A 252 -19.27 -8.63 -9.69
N PHE A 253 -19.85 -9.57 -8.94
CA PHE A 253 -21.16 -10.15 -9.28
C PHE A 253 -22.25 -9.08 -9.31
N LEU A 254 -22.31 -8.22 -8.29
CA LEU A 254 -23.31 -7.13 -8.23
C LEU A 254 -23.14 -6.13 -9.38
N VAL A 255 -21.91 -5.76 -9.72
CA VAL A 255 -21.63 -4.91 -10.89
C VAL A 255 -22.15 -5.58 -12.17
N GLY A 256 -21.91 -6.88 -12.34
CA GLY A 256 -22.44 -7.65 -13.46
C GLY A 256 -23.98 -7.62 -13.52
N VAL A 257 -24.64 -7.87 -12.40
CA VAL A 257 -26.11 -7.81 -12.29
C VAL A 257 -26.64 -6.43 -12.66
N ILE A 258 -26.06 -5.36 -12.08
CA ILE A 258 -26.48 -3.97 -12.36
C ILE A 258 -26.31 -3.64 -13.84
N SER A 259 -25.19 -4.01 -14.45
CA SER A 259 -24.91 -3.79 -15.87
C SER A 259 -25.87 -4.55 -16.78
N GLY A 260 -26.36 -5.70 -16.34
CA GLY A 260 -27.29 -6.54 -17.07
C GLY A 260 -28.78 -6.17 -16.93
N ILE A 261 -29.14 -5.25 -16.01
CA ILE A 261 -30.54 -4.91 -15.76
C ILE A 261 -31.26 -4.46 -17.04
N THR A 262 -30.65 -3.55 -17.79
CA THR A 262 -31.27 -2.97 -19.00
C THR A 262 -31.53 -4.01 -20.09
N PRO A 263 -30.56 -4.82 -20.54
CA PRO A 263 -30.79 -5.87 -21.52
C PRO A 263 -31.72 -6.97 -20.99
N ALA A 264 -31.61 -7.37 -19.72
CA ALA A 264 -32.49 -8.36 -19.12
C ALA A 264 -33.96 -7.92 -19.08
N MET A 265 -34.22 -6.65 -18.78
CA MET A 265 -35.60 -6.09 -18.85
C MET A 265 -36.15 -6.09 -20.27
N LYS A 266 -35.30 -5.81 -21.28
CA LYS A 266 -35.73 -5.90 -22.68
C LYS A 266 -36.09 -7.33 -23.07
N ALA A 267 -35.25 -8.30 -22.71
CA ALA A 267 -35.53 -9.72 -22.91
C ALA A 267 -36.83 -10.15 -22.22
N ALA A 268 -37.04 -9.71 -20.97
CA ALA A 268 -38.27 -10.02 -20.22
C ALA A 268 -39.55 -9.44 -20.82
N LYS A 269 -39.48 -8.34 -21.55
CA LYS A 269 -40.62 -7.69 -22.18
C LYS A 269 -40.90 -8.16 -23.62
N LEU A 270 -40.07 -9.04 -24.20
CA LEU A 270 -40.32 -9.59 -25.55
C LEU A 270 -41.67 -10.32 -25.62
N LYS A 271 -42.45 -10.05 -26.65
CA LYS A 271 -43.70 -10.75 -26.91
C LYS A 271 -43.44 -12.04 -27.71
N PRO A 272 -44.08 -13.18 -27.39
CA PRO A 272 -43.87 -14.45 -28.09
C PRO A 272 -44.02 -14.35 -29.60
N ILE A 273 -45.04 -13.60 -30.06
CA ILE A 273 -45.34 -13.40 -31.47
C ILE A 273 -44.21 -12.71 -32.20
N ASP A 274 -43.63 -11.65 -31.62
CA ASP A 274 -42.55 -10.88 -32.22
C ASP A 274 -41.25 -11.70 -32.26
N ALA A 275 -40.96 -12.44 -31.19
CA ALA A 275 -39.79 -13.31 -31.08
C ALA A 275 -39.77 -14.46 -32.11
N LEU A 276 -40.92 -15.05 -32.40
CA LEU A 276 -41.05 -16.13 -33.39
C LEU A 276 -41.12 -15.61 -34.85
N ARG A 277 -41.58 -14.40 -35.07
CA ARG A 277 -41.64 -13.76 -36.40
C ARG A 277 -40.28 -13.26 -36.88
N PHE A 278 -39.39 -12.85 -35.97
CA PHE A 278 -38.03 -12.36 -36.30
C PHE A 278 -37.18 -13.40 -37.03
N THR A 279 -37.39 -14.67 -36.78
CA THR A 279 -36.69 -15.77 -37.43
C THR A 279 -37.05 -15.95 -38.90
N LYS A 280 -38.27 -15.57 -39.32
CA LYS A 280 -38.73 -15.73 -40.70
C LYS A 280 -38.11 -14.70 -41.63
N TRP A 281 -37.74 -13.52 -41.11
CA TRP A 281 -37.13 -12.44 -41.90
C TRP A 281 -35.64 -12.70 -42.18
N LEU A 282 -34.90 -13.31 -41.22
CA LEU A 282 -33.48 -13.67 -41.36
C LEU A 282 -33.23 -14.88 -42.29
N ILE A 283 -34.25 -15.69 -42.58
CA ILE A 283 -34.13 -16.85 -43.46
C ILE A 283 -34.51 -16.48 -44.93
N GLN A 284 -35.18 -15.33 -45.14
CA GLN A 284 -35.64 -14.86 -46.45
C GLN A 284 -34.74 -13.79 -47.10
N ASN A 285 -33.69 -13.30 -46.43
CA ASN A 285 -32.65 -12.44 -46.95
C ASN A 285 -31.27 -13.00 -46.66
#